data_df9408bd5a43a70549e634aa547fb64f
#
_entry.id   df9408bd5a43a70549e634aa547fb64f
#
_cell.length_a   1.000
_cell.length_b   1.000
_cell.length_c   1.000
_cell.angle_alpha   90.00
_cell.angle_beta   90.00
_cell.angle_gamma   90.00
#
_symmetry.space_group_name_H-M   'P 1'
#
loop_
_entity.id
_entity.type
_entity.pdbx_description
1 polymer ?
#
loop_
_entity_poly.entity_id
_entity_poly.type
_entity_poly.pdbx_seq_one_letter_code
_entity_poly.pdbx_strand_id
1 'polypeptide(L)'
;MRISVIVTTYNREDALEAVLRSLARQTDEDFEVVVADDGSRPATAKLIEAWKAKIGHRVEHVWHEDRGFRAAEIRNLAVLESRGPYCVFLDGDCIVRPDFIAIHRRLAEPGAFVTGNRILLSRKLTARVLQENQSPEIWNAGRWIAERLRGGVNRLSALLWVPIGPLRWLRKHAWRGARSCNLAIWRRDLDRVDGFDADYSGWGKEDSDIMVRLLHAGMRRKDGRFATGVIHLWHDDEDRSSLADNERRLADIVDSDRIRAQRGMSAIEPAGAAIKVAR
;
A
#
# COMPACT_ATOMS: atom_id res chain seq x y z
N MET A 1 1.28 -18.56 -7.62
CA MET A 1 0.46 -17.96 -6.52
C MET A 1 0.12 -16.53 -6.96
N ARG A 2 -1.12 -16.23 -7.25
CA ARG A 2 -1.53 -14.88 -7.64
C ARG A 2 -1.30 -13.89 -6.51
N ILE A 3 -0.81 -12.70 -6.85
CA ILE A 3 -0.66 -11.58 -5.90
C ILE A 3 -1.73 -10.52 -6.24
N SER A 4 -2.45 -10.06 -5.21
CA SER A 4 -3.36 -8.92 -5.35
C SER A 4 -2.66 -7.66 -4.86
N VAL A 5 -2.39 -6.72 -5.77
CA VAL A 5 -1.84 -5.41 -5.42
C VAL A 5 -2.99 -4.46 -5.16
N ILE A 6 -3.16 -4.05 -3.91
CA ILE A 6 -4.23 -3.14 -3.46
C ILE A 6 -3.67 -1.73 -3.41
N VAL A 7 -4.12 -0.87 -4.32
CA VAL A 7 -3.64 0.50 -4.48
C VAL A 7 -4.67 1.47 -3.91
N THR A 8 -4.37 2.10 -2.78
CA THR A 8 -5.28 3.05 -2.12
C THR A 8 -5.11 4.44 -2.73
N THR A 9 -6.19 5.08 -3.18
CA THR A 9 -6.15 6.40 -3.81
C THR A 9 -7.32 7.30 -3.36
N TYR A 10 -7.10 8.62 -3.45
CA TYR A 10 -8.14 9.64 -3.29
C TYR A 10 -7.76 10.91 -4.07
N ASN A 11 -8.53 11.26 -5.13
CA ASN A 11 -8.42 12.51 -5.91
C ASN A 11 -6.98 12.89 -6.35
N ARG A 12 -6.15 11.89 -6.71
CA ARG A 12 -4.75 12.07 -7.16
C ARG A 12 -4.50 11.30 -8.45
N GLU A 13 -5.20 11.68 -9.51
CA GLU A 13 -5.11 11.02 -10.82
C GLU A 13 -3.69 11.04 -11.38
N ASP A 14 -2.96 12.14 -11.19
CA ASP A 14 -1.58 12.32 -11.61
C ASP A 14 -0.61 11.31 -10.98
N ALA A 15 -0.74 11.11 -9.66
CA ALA A 15 0.06 10.16 -8.91
C ALA A 15 -0.35 8.71 -9.22
N LEU A 16 -1.66 8.44 -9.22
CA LEU A 16 -2.21 7.12 -9.54
C LEU A 16 -1.77 6.67 -10.94
N GLU A 17 -1.77 7.55 -11.93
CA GLU A 17 -1.29 7.23 -13.28
C GLU A 17 0.17 6.79 -13.29
N ALA A 18 1.04 7.47 -12.54
CA ALA A 18 2.45 7.09 -12.42
C ALA A 18 2.60 5.70 -11.74
N VAL A 19 1.78 5.39 -10.73
CA VAL A 19 1.77 4.09 -10.07
C VAL A 19 1.27 2.99 -11.03
N LEU A 20 0.14 3.18 -11.71
CA LEU A 20 -0.40 2.22 -12.67
C LEU A 20 0.59 1.95 -13.81
N ARG A 21 1.29 2.98 -14.29
CA ARG A 21 2.36 2.85 -15.28
C ARG A 21 3.51 1.97 -14.78
N SER A 22 3.90 2.12 -13.54
CA SER A 22 4.95 1.28 -12.94
C SER A 22 4.50 -0.17 -12.71
N LEU A 23 3.21 -0.38 -12.42
CA LEU A 23 2.62 -1.72 -12.33
C LEU A 23 2.51 -2.40 -13.70
N ALA A 24 2.24 -1.66 -14.77
CA ALA A 24 2.24 -2.20 -16.13
C ALA A 24 3.64 -2.66 -16.61
N ARG A 25 4.71 -2.29 -15.89
CA ARG A 25 6.11 -2.69 -16.20
C ARG A 25 6.64 -3.80 -15.30
N GLN A 26 5.79 -4.47 -14.54
CA GLN A 26 6.24 -5.55 -13.68
C GLN A 26 6.74 -6.74 -14.51
N THR A 27 7.82 -7.37 -14.03
CA THR A 27 8.41 -8.57 -14.65
C THR A 27 7.70 -9.86 -14.23
N ASP A 28 6.86 -9.79 -13.21
CA ASP A 28 6.02 -10.89 -12.74
C ASP A 28 4.64 -10.77 -13.39
N GLU A 29 4.12 -11.85 -13.94
CA GLU A 29 2.86 -11.85 -14.71
C GLU A 29 1.66 -12.41 -13.91
N ASP A 30 1.87 -13.05 -12.76
CA ASP A 30 0.78 -13.66 -11.98
C ASP A 30 0.30 -12.74 -10.86
N PHE A 31 -0.27 -11.60 -11.23
CA PHE A 31 -0.87 -10.66 -10.32
C PHE A 31 -2.15 -10.01 -10.86
N GLU A 32 -2.85 -9.32 -9.99
CA GLU A 32 -3.95 -8.42 -10.31
C GLU A 32 -3.78 -7.10 -9.57
N VAL A 33 -4.43 -6.05 -10.05
CA VAL A 33 -4.49 -4.75 -9.39
C VAL A 33 -5.92 -4.49 -8.93
N VAL A 34 -6.09 -4.12 -7.65
CA VAL A 34 -7.36 -3.67 -7.09
C VAL A 34 -7.16 -2.24 -6.61
N VAL A 35 -7.76 -1.28 -7.30
CA VAL A 35 -7.70 0.12 -6.89
C VAL A 35 -8.78 0.37 -5.84
N ALA A 36 -8.32 0.66 -4.63
CA ALA A 36 -9.12 0.99 -3.45
C ALA A 36 -9.30 2.51 -3.39
N ASP A 37 -10.39 2.99 -3.95
CA ASP A 37 -10.68 4.42 -4.16
C ASP A 37 -11.57 4.97 -3.05
N ASP A 38 -11.01 5.81 -2.20
CA ASP A 38 -11.63 6.37 -0.98
C ASP A 38 -12.62 7.53 -1.27
N GLY A 39 -13.40 7.40 -2.35
CA GLY A 39 -14.45 8.35 -2.69
C GLY A 39 -14.01 9.44 -3.68
N SER A 40 -13.07 9.13 -4.59
CA SER A 40 -12.63 10.11 -5.61
C SER A 40 -13.75 10.50 -6.58
N ARG A 41 -13.51 11.62 -7.24
CA ARG A 41 -14.35 12.16 -8.31
C ARG A 41 -14.30 11.27 -9.57
N PRO A 42 -15.27 11.40 -10.49
CA PRO A 42 -15.35 10.56 -11.70
C PRO A 42 -14.11 10.55 -12.60
N ALA A 43 -13.23 11.53 -12.49
CA ALA A 43 -11.97 11.57 -13.24
C ALA A 43 -11.06 10.39 -12.91
N THR A 44 -11.00 9.97 -11.64
CA THR A 44 -10.25 8.80 -11.19
C THR A 44 -10.78 7.51 -11.81
N ALA A 45 -12.11 7.33 -11.85
CA ALA A 45 -12.73 6.16 -12.49
C ALA A 45 -12.40 6.08 -13.99
N LYS A 46 -12.44 7.22 -14.70
CA LYS A 46 -12.06 7.31 -16.13
C LYS A 46 -10.61 6.93 -16.36
N LEU A 47 -9.71 7.40 -15.49
CA LEU A 47 -8.30 7.03 -15.55
C LEU A 47 -8.11 5.51 -15.39
N ILE A 48 -8.73 4.92 -14.36
CA ILE A 48 -8.61 3.49 -14.08
C ILE A 48 -9.12 2.68 -15.27
N GLU A 49 -10.26 3.03 -15.84
CA GLU A 49 -10.82 2.35 -17.02
C GLU A 49 -9.86 2.41 -18.21
N ALA A 50 -9.23 3.56 -18.46
CA ALA A 50 -8.24 3.71 -19.52
C ALA A 50 -6.97 2.85 -19.30
N TRP A 51 -6.67 2.48 -18.06
CA TRP A 51 -5.51 1.66 -17.71
C TRP A 51 -5.80 0.16 -17.69
N LYS A 52 -7.06 -0.29 -17.60
CA LYS A 52 -7.43 -1.72 -17.64
C LYS A 52 -6.82 -2.47 -18.82
N ALA A 53 -6.92 -1.89 -20.03
CA ALA A 53 -6.35 -2.50 -21.22
C ALA A 53 -4.82 -2.42 -21.29
N LYS A 54 -4.20 -1.41 -20.65
CA LYS A 54 -2.76 -1.14 -20.73
C LYS A 54 -1.93 -2.02 -19.80
N ILE A 55 -2.49 -2.40 -18.64
CA ILE A 55 -1.79 -3.22 -17.64
C ILE A 55 -1.65 -4.68 -18.10
N GLY A 56 -2.56 -5.18 -18.97
CA GLY A 56 -2.51 -6.56 -19.42
C GLY A 56 -2.94 -7.60 -18.39
N HIS A 57 -3.30 -7.17 -17.16
CA HIS A 57 -3.79 -8.00 -16.07
C HIS A 57 -5.16 -7.50 -15.61
N ARG A 58 -5.82 -8.30 -14.75
CA ARG A 58 -7.08 -7.86 -14.15
C ARG A 58 -6.84 -6.58 -13.34
N VAL A 59 -7.60 -5.53 -13.66
CA VAL A 59 -7.69 -4.30 -12.88
C VAL A 59 -9.13 -4.14 -12.41
N GLU A 60 -9.32 -4.08 -11.10
CA GLU A 60 -10.61 -3.86 -10.48
C GLU A 60 -10.63 -2.49 -9.83
N HIS A 61 -11.76 -1.80 -9.91
CA HIS A 61 -11.99 -0.51 -9.25
C HIS A 61 -13.02 -0.70 -8.15
N VAL A 62 -12.63 -0.56 -6.92
CA VAL A 62 -13.47 -0.59 -5.74
C VAL A 62 -13.58 0.83 -5.21
N TRP A 63 -14.80 1.33 -5.15
CA TRP A 63 -15.10 2.71 -4.77
C TRP A 63 -16.22 2.75 -3.73
N HIS A 64 -16.18 3.69 -2.82
CA HIS A 64 -17.28 4.05 -1.95
C HIS A 64 -17.48 5.57 -1.91
N GLU A 65 -18.65 6.02 -1.48
CA GLU A 65 -18.97 7.44 -1.37
C GLU A 65 -17.99 8.16 -0.44
N ASP A 66 -17.59 9.39 -0.82
CA ASP A 66 -16.74 10.26 -0.01
C ASP A 66 -17.46 10.67 1.29
N ARG A 67 -16.95 10.21 2.39
CA ARG A 67 -17.37 10.55 3.75
C ARG A 67 -16.16 10.89 4.63
N GLY A 68 -15.15 11.50 4.05
CA GLY A 68 -13.86 11.76 4.66
C GLY A 68 -12.91 10.57 4.59
N PHE A 69 -11.73 10.69 5.20
CA PHE A 69 -10.66 9.71 5.12
C PHE A 69 -11.06 8.37 5.78
N ARG A 70 -11.24 7.32 4.98
CA ARG A 70 -11.64 5.97 5.41
C ARG A 70 -10.78 4.87 4.77
N ALA A 71 -9.48 5.10 4.75
CA ALA A 71 -8.53 4.19 4.10
C ALA A 71 -8.59 2.74 4.63
N ALA A 72 -8.90 2.52 5.91
CA ALA A 72 -9.09 1.18 6.47
C ALA A 72 -10.27 0.45 5.83
N GLU A 73 -11.41 1.13 5.69
CA GLU A 73 -12.64 0.56 5.14
C GLU A 73 -12.48 0.23 3.65
N ILE A 74 -11.95 1.15 2.86
CA ILE A 74 -11.77 0.91 1.42
C ILE A 74 -10.73 -0.18 1.13
N ARG A 75 -9.66 -0.28 1.95
CA ARG A 75 -8.71 -1.40 1.86
C ARG A 75 -9.38 -2.74 2.15
N ASN A 76 -10.26 -2.80 3.14
CA ASN A 76 -11.04 -4.00 3.44
C ASN A 76 -11.95 -4.40 2.28
N LEU A 77 -12.69 -3.45 1.71
CA LEU A 77 -13.50 -3.70 0.51
C LEU A 77 -12.64 -4.24 -0.66
N ALA A 78 -11.48 -3.65 -0.90
CA ALA A 78 -10.57 -4.11 -1.94
C ALA A 78 -10.00 -5.51 -1.66
N VAL A 79 -9.75 -5.86 -0.39
CA VAL A 79 -9.38 -7.23 0.00
C VAL A 79 -10.52 -8.19 -0.32
N LEU A 80 -11.78 -7.87 -0.02
CA LEU A 80 -12.93 -8.72 -0.30
C LEU A 80 -13.10 -8.99 -1.81
N GLU A 81 -12.83 -8.00 -2.66
CA GLU A 81 -12.89 -8.12 -4.14
C GLU A 81 -11.65 -8.78 -4.76
N SER A 82 -10.56 -8.91 -4.02
CA SER A 82 -9.32 -9.50 -4.49
C SER A 82 -9.42 -11.04 -4.60
N ARG A 83 -8.65 -11.61 -5.55
CA ARG A 83 -8.66 -13.06 -5.83
C ARG A 83 -7.37 -13.78 -5.43
N GLY A 84 -6.30 -13.01 -5.19
CA GLY A 84 -5.01 -13.58 -4.82
C GLY A 84 -4.94 -13.98 -3.35
N PRO A 85 -4.26 -15.09 -3.02
CA PRO A 85 -4.05 -15.51 -1.64
C PRO A 85 -3.02 -14.65 -0.88
N TYR A 86 -2.37 -13.69 -1.54
CA TYR A 86 -1.38 -12.79 -0.97
C TYR A 86 -1.66 -11.35 -1.44
N CYS A 87 -1.91 -10.47 -0.49
CA CYS A 87 -2.24 -9.06 -0.73
C CYS A 87 -1.02 -8.18 -0.47
N VAL A 88 -0.70 -7.30 -1.42
CA VAL A 88 0.33 -6.27 -1.30
C VAL A 88 -0.35 -4.91 -1.31
N PHE A 89 -0.29 -4.20 -0.20
CA PHE A 89 -0.85 -2.85 -0.05
C PHE A 89 0.17 -1.81 -0.51
N LEU A 90 -0.32 -0.86 -1.29
CA LEU A 90 0.44 0.22 -1.90
C LEU A 90 -0.39 1.50 -1.88
N ASP A 91 0.21 2.65 -1.57
CA ASP A 91 -0.51 3.91 -1.71
C ASP A 91 -0.45 4.39 -3.17
N GLY A 92 -1.47 5.12 -3.63
CA GLY A 92 -1.63 5.61 -4.99
C GLY A 92 -0.62 6.68 -5.43
N ASP A 93 0.37 6.95 -4.61
CA ASP A 93 1.51 7.83 -4.87
C ASP A 93 2.87 7.12 -4.69
N CYS A 94 2.86 5.80 -4.61
CA CYS A 94 4.04 4.96 -4.42
C CYS A 94 4.40 4.21 -5.71
N ILE A 95 5.30 4.78 -6.52
CA ILE A 95 5.81 4.15 -7.74
C ILE A 95 6.69 2.96 -7.37
N VAL A 96 6.57 1.84 -8.07
CA VAL A 96 7.26 0.58 -7.78
C VAL A 96 8.26 0.21 -8.89
N ARG A 97 9.35 -0.45 -8.51
CA ARG A 97 10.35 -0.96 -9.47
C ARG A 97 9.79 -2.15 -10.26
N PRO A 98 10.34 -2.45 -11.47
CA PRO A 98 9.84 -3.54 -12.30
C PRO A 98 9.89 -4.93 -11.65
N ASP A 99 10.77 -5.14 -10.67
CA ASP A 99 10.95 -6.38 -9.93
C ASP A 99 10.16 -6.48 -8.61
N PHE A 100 9.33 -5.47 -8.30
CA PHE A 100 8.65 -5.33 -7.00
C PHE A 100 7.76 -6.52 -6.65
N ILE A 101 6.90 -6.95 -7.57
CA ILE A 101 5.99 -8.09 -7.35
C ILE A 101 6.78 -9.40 -7.25
N ALA A 102 7.74 -9.62 -8.13
CA ALA A 102 8.62 -10.79 -8.09
C ALA A 102 9.39 -10.89 -6.77
N ILE A 103 9.80 -9.76 -6.19
CA ILE A 103 10.47 -9.72 -4.90
C ILE A 103 9.49 -10.02 -3.77
N HIS A 104 8.28 -9.44 -3.76
CA HIS A 104 7.25 -9.77 -2.78
C HIS A 104 6.93 -11.27 -2.80
N ARG A 105 6.81 -11.88 -3.99
CA ARG A 105 6.62 -13.32 -4.17
C ARG A 105 7.73 -14.14 -3.50
N ARG A 106 9.00 -13.74 -3.69
CA ARG A 106 10.15 -14.40 -3.05
C ARG A 106 10.21 -14.21 -1.54
N LEU A 107 9.67 -13.11 -1.02
CA LEU A 107 9.64 -12.84 0.42
C LEU A 107 8.42 -13.44 1.12
N ALA A 108 7.37 -13.80 0.38
CA ALA A 108 6.16 -14.38 0.93
C ALA A 108 6.47 -15.69 1.65
N GLU A 109 6.14 -15.74 2.93
CA GLU A 109 6.36 -16.91 3.80
C GLU A 109 5.15 -17.10 4.72
N PRO A 110 4.63 -18.33 4.86
CA PRO A 110 3.53 -18.62 5.76
C PRO A 110 3.80 -18.17 7.20
N GLY A 111 2.81 -17.53 7.84
CA GLY A 111 2.94 -16.99 9.20
C GLY A 111 3.81 -15.72 9.30
N ALA A 112 4.07 -15.07 8.17
CA ALA A 112 4.80 -13.81 8.13
C ALA A 112 4.10 -12.77 7.26
N PHE A 113 4.16 -11.50 7.69
CA PHE A 113 3.84 -10.34 6.88
C PHE A 113 5.12 -9.57 6.53
N VAL A 114 5.17 -8.96 5.35
CA VAL A 114 6.34 -8.23 4.84
C VAL A 114 6.08 -6.75 4.91
N THR A 115 7.04 -5.98 5.44
CA THR A 115 6.99 -4.51 5.45
C THR A 115 8.19 -3.94 4.73
N GLY A 116 7.96 -3.14 3.70
CA GLY A 116 9.03 -2.47 2.97
C GLY A 116 9.35 -1.08 3.51
N ASN A 117 10.15 -0.35 2.75
CA ASN A 117 10.50 1.03 3.00
C ASN A 117 10.22 1.90 1.78
N ARG A 118 10.44 3.21 1.91
CA ARG A 118 10.20 4.16 0.83
C ARG A 118 11.32 5.20 0.72
N ILE A 119 11.51 5.73 -0.49
CA ILE A 119 12.23 6.95 -0.79
C ILE A 119 11.19 8.05 -0.87
N LEU A 120 11.43 9.19 -0.24
CA LEU A 120 10.57 10.35 -0.36
C LEU A 120 11.16 11.29 -1.40
N LEU A 121 10.38 11.62 -2.42
CA LEU A 121 10.72 12.67 -3.37
C LEU A 121 10.42 14.04 -2.76
N SER A 122 11.22 15.04 -3.12
CA SER A 122 10.92 16.43 -2.80
C SER A 122 9.74 16.94 -3.65
N ARG A 123 9.07 18.00 -3.20
CA ARG A 123 7.99 18.66 -3.94
C ARG A 123 8.41 19.01 -5.38
N LYS A 124 9.62 19.59 -5.52
CA LYS A 124 10.16 19.98 -6.83
C LYS A 124 10.41 18.79 -7.75
N LEU A 125 10.96 17.70 -7.22
CA LEU A 125 11.20 16.50 -8.02
C LEU A 125 9.89 15.81 -8.40
N THR A 126 8.94 15.71 -7.48
CA THR A 126 7.60 15.17 -7.75
C THR A 126 6.90 15.93 -8.87
N ALA A 127 6.87 17.27 -8.80
CA ALA A 127 6.26 18.07 -9.85
C ALA A 127 6.89 17.80 -11.23
N ARG A 128 8.23 17.72 -11.30
CA ARG A 128 8.93 17.38 -12.55
C ARG A 128 8.61 15.97 -13.04
N VAL A 129 8.59 14.99 -12.16
CA VAL A 129 8.27 13.58 -12.50
C VAL A 129 6.87 13.49 -13.10
N LEU A 130 5.89 14.17 -12.51
CA LEU A 130 4.50 14.11 -12.96
C LEU A 130 4.29 14.91 -14.24
N GLN A 131 4.76 16.18 -14.32
CA GLN A 131 4.58 17.04 -15.48
C GLN A 131 5.28 16.51 -16.75
N GLU A 132 6.47 15.93 -16.59
CA GLU A 132 7.25 15.40 -17.70
C GLU A 132 6.98 13.88 -17.93
N ASN A 133 6.02 13.28 -17.23
CA ASN A 133 5.70 11.87 -17.31
C ASN A 133 6.93 10.95 -17.15
N GLN A 134 7.87 11.33 -16.27
CA GLN A 134 9.07 10.56 -16.05
C GLN A 134 8.78 9.23 -15.36
N SER A 135 9.70 8.28 -15.55
CA SER A 135 9.63 6.93 -14.99
C SER A 135 10.82 6.69 -14.04
N PRO A 136 10.75 7.18 -12.79
CA PRO A 136 11.87 7.06 -11.86
C PRO A 136 12.21 5.61 -11.50
N GLU A 137 11.27 4.69 -11.64
CA GLU A 137 11.46 3.26 -11.35
C GLU A 137 12.52 2.59 -12.24
N ILE A 138 12.83 3.18 -13.38
CA ILE A 138 13.85 2.68 -14.32
C ILE A 138 15.07 3.60 -14.44
N TRP A 139 15.22 4.61 -13.58
CA TRP A 139 16.42 5.45 -13.58
C TRP A 139 17.66 4.66 -13.17
N ASN A 140 18.77 4.98 -13.82
CA ASN A 140 20.05 4.40 -13.46
C ASN A 140 20.63 5.02 -12.16
N ALA A 141 21.65 4.39 -11.60
CA ALA A 141 22.27 4.82 -10.35
C ALA A 141 22.83 6.26 -10.42
N GLY A 142 23.43 6.64 -11.55
CA GLY A 142 23.98 7.99 -11.74
C GLY A 142 22.91 9.07 -11.62
N ARG A 143 21.75 8.85 -12.21
CA ARG A 143 20.61 9.79 -12.10
C ARG A 143 20.09 9.88 -10.64
N TRP A 144 19.94 8.76 -9.96
CA TRP A 144 19.56 8.75 -8.56
C TRP A 144 20.55 9.49 -7.65
N ILE A 145 21.85 9.31 -7.87
CA ILE A 145 22.91 10.04 -7.15
C ILE A 145 22.79 11.53 -7.42
N ALA A 146 22.62 11.93 -8.68
CA ALA A 146 22.46 13.33 -9.05
C ALA A 146 21.22 13.96 -8.37
N GLU A 147 20.08 13.27 -8.34
CA GLU A 147 18.88 13.76 -7.63
C GLU A 147 19.11 13.82 -6.12
N ARG A 148 19.86 12.89 -5.53
CA ARG A 148 20.22 12.96 -4.10
C ARG A 148 21.08 14.18 -3.77
N LEU A 149 22.05 14.49 -4.61
CA LEU A 149 22.94 15.66 -4.46
C LEU A 149 22.18 16.99 -4.63
N ARG A 150 21.14 17.00 -5.46
CA ARG A 150 20.23 18.15 -5.67
C ARG A 150 19.16 18.31 -4.60
N GLY A 151 19.14 17.43 -3.57
CA GLY A 151 18.08 17.43 -2.56
C GLY A 151 16.73 16.89 -3.07
N GLY A 152 16.70 16.22 -4.21
CA GLY A 152 15.49 15.67 -4.80
C GLY A 152 14.92 14.48 -4.03
N VAL A 153 15.75 13.75 -3.28
CA VAL A 153 15.33 12.58 -2.50
C VAL A 153 15.98 12.55 -1.12
N ASN A 154 15.30 11.97 -0.14
CA ASN A 154 15.77 11.89 1.25
C ASN A 154 16.88 10.85 1.48
N ARG A 155 16.89 9.77 0.70
CA ARG A 155 17.86 8.64 0.85
C ARG A 155 17.91 7.82 -0.44
N LEU A 156 18.99 7.04 -0.62
CA LEU A 156 19.12 6.08 -1.72
C LEU A 156 19.06 4.61 -1.24
N SER A 157 19.19 4.38 0.07
CA SER A 157 19.28 3.02 0.62
C SER A 157 18.05 2.14 0.33
N ALA A 158 16.89 2.74 0.07
CA ALA A 158 15.69 2.01 -0.28
C ALA A 158 15.70 1.46 -1.73
N LEU A 159 16.59 1.97 -2.60
CA LEU A 159 16.82 1.44 -3.96
C LEU A 159 17.73 0.22 -3.97
N LEU A 160 18.49 -0.01 -2.91
CA LEU A 160 19.42 -1.11 -2.86
C LEU A 160 18.67 -2.44 -2.80
N TRP A 161 19.14 -3.41 -3.55
CA TRP A 161 18.78 -4.80 -3.36
C TRP A 161 19.96 -5.53 -2.71
N VAL A 162 19.72 -6.03 -1.47
CA VAL A 162 20.74 -6.77 -0.72
C VAL A 162 20.08 -8.03 -0.15
N PRO A 163 20.63 -9.22 -0.43
CA PRO A 163 20.12 -10.49 0.08
C PRO A 163 20.51 -10.67 1.54
N ILE A 164 19.92 -9.89 2.45
CA ILE A 164 20.26 -9.88 3.88
C ILE A 164 19.80 -11.15 4.65
N GLY A 165 19.21 -12.13 3.96
CA GLY A 165 18.89 -13.45 4.52
C GLY A 165 18.23 -13.42 5.90
N PRO A 166 18.82 -14.08 6.92
CA PRO A 166 18.26 -14.15 8.28
C PRO A 166 18.09 -12.79 8.97
N LEU A 167 18.83 -11.76 8.56
CA LEU A 167 18.72 -10.42 9.15
C LEU A 167 17.34 -9.78 8.91
N ARG A 168 16.55 -10.31 7.95
CA ARG A 168 15.14 -9.89 7.77
C ARG A 168 14.26 -10.16 8.97
N TRP A 169 14.68 -11.01 9.89
CA TRP A 169 13.93 -11.40 11.08
C TRP A 169 14.32 -10.66 12.35
N LEU A 170 15.31 -9.76 12.30
CA LEU A 170 15.76 -8.98 13.47
C LEU A 170 14.64 -8.19 14.14
N ARG A 171 13.63 -7.77 13.39
CA ARG A 171 12.48 -7.01 13.86
C ARG A 171 11.18 -7.81 13.84
N LYS A 172 11.25 -9.12 13.98
CA LYS A 172 10.11 -10.04 13.79
C LYS A 172 8.91 -9.79 14.73
N HIS A 173 9.12 -9.13 15.86
CA HIS A 173 8.09 -8.77 16.83
C HIS A 173 7.86 -7.26 16.94
N ALA A 174 8.43 -6.46 16.04
CA ALA A 174 8.32 -5.02 16.09
C ALA A 174 7.24 -4.52 15.12
N TRP A 175 6.19 -3.87 15.63
CA TRP A 175 5.21 -3.19 14.81
C TRP A 175 5.64 -1.79 14.37
N ARG A 176 6.41 -1.08 15.22
CA ARG A 176 6.81 0.31 14.98
C ARG A 176 7.62 0.46 13.70
N GLY A 177 7.32 1.55 12.97
CA GLY A 177 8.03 1.94 11.74
C GLY A 177 7.66 1.12 10.52
N ALA A 178 6.63 0.28 10.58
CA ALA A 178 5.97 -0.31 9.42
C ALA A 178 4.87 0.64 8.91
N ARG A 179 4.51 0.56 7.63
CA ARG A 179 3.50 1.41 6.99
C ARG A 179 2.75 0.63 5.92
N SER A 180 1.46 0.94 5.76
CA SER A 180 0.61 0.30 4.75
C SER A 180 1.02 0.60 3.31
N CYS A 181 1.69 1.70 3.05
CA CYS A 181 2.16 2.03 1.70
C CYS A 181 3.15 1.03 1.07
N ASN A 182 3.61 0.05 1.84
CA ASN A 182 4.45 -1.07 1.37
C ASN A 182 4.35 -2.21 2.39
N LEU A 183 3.22 -2.88 2.40
CA LEU A 183 2.86 -3.95 3.33
C LEU A 183 2.31 -5.13 2.56
N ALA A 184 2.74 -6.34 2.90
CA ALA A 184 2.18 -7.53 2.27
C ALA A 184 1.78 -8.58 3.31
N ILE A 185 0.57 -9.14 3.16
CA ILE A 185 -0.05 -10.04 4.12
C ILE A 185 -0.77 -11.15 3.36
N TRP A 186 -0.75 -12.37 3.88
CA TRP A 186 -1.55 -13.47 3.36
C TRP A 186 -3.03 -13.20 3.59
N ARG A 187 -3.87 -13.51 2.60
CA ARG A 187 -5.32 -13.36 2.69
C ARG A 187 -5.89 -14.07 3.93
N ARG A 188 -5.49 -15.30 4.19
CA ARG A 188 -5.90 -16.06 5.37
C ARG A 188 -5.54 -15.38 6.70
N ASP A 189 -4.42 -14.62 6.72
CA ASP A 189 -3.99 -13.90 7.92
C ASP A 189 -4.78 -12.59 8.08
N LEU A 190 -5.18 -11.94 6.96
CA LEU A 190 -6.16 -10.85 6.95
C LEU A 190 -7.52 -11.33 7.46
N ASP A 191 -8.01 -12.47 6.98
CA ASP A 191 -9.28 -13.07 7.43
C ASP A 191 -9.24 -13.39 8.93
N ARG A 192 -8.10 -13.87 9.43
CA ARG A 192 -7.91 -14.18 10.86
C ARG A 192 -7.98 -12.97 11.75
N VAL A 193 -7.38 -11.83 11.33
CA VAL A 193 -7.40 -10.58 12.09
C VAL A 193 -8.57 -9.67 11.72
N ASP A 194 -9.42 -10.10 10.78
CA ASP A 194 -10.58 -9.38 10.27
C ASP A 194 -10.22 -8.06 9.56
N GLY A 195 -9.08 -8.04 8.84
CA GLY A 195 -8.64 -6.88 8.07
C GLY A 195 -8.19 -5.69 8.89
N PHE A 196 -8.29 -4.50 8.30
CA PHE A 196 -8.05 -3.23 8.97
C PHE A 196 -9.24 -2.86 9.86
N ASP A 197 -8.98 -2.15 10.95
CA ASP A 197 -10.05 -1.67 11.83
C ASP A 197 -10.57 -0.32 11.30
N ALA A 198 -11.82 -0.33 10.81
CA ALA A 198 -12.47 0.83 10.23
C ALA A 198 -13.01 1.83 11.26
N ASP A 199 -12.80 1.60 12.54
CA ASP A 199 -13.05 2.59 13.60
C ASP A 199 -11.95 3.66 13.68
N TYR A 200 -10.80 3.44 12.98
CA TYR A 200 -9.85 4.51 12.74
C TYR A 200 -10.39 5.44 11.68
N SER A 201 -10.89 6.59 12.10
CA SER A 201 -11.35 7.66 11.23
C SER A 201 -10.30 8.77 11.10
N GLY A 202 -10.21 9.41 9.94
CA GLY A 202 -9.15 10.37 9.66
C GLY A 202 -7.79 9.70 9.53
N TRP A 203 -6.75 10.51 9.41
CA TRP A 203 -5.41 10.02 9.13
C TRP A 203 -4.72 9.41 10.35
N GLY A 204 -4.15 8.21 10.18
CA GLY A 204 -3.08 7.64 10.99
C GLY A 204 -3.48 6.54 11.96
N LYS A 205 -2.53 5.63 12.16
CA LYS A 205 -2.49 4.49 13.10
C LYS A 205 -3.29 3.24 12.69
N GLU A 206 -4.15 3.27 11.68
CA GLU A 206 -4.85 2.10 11.15
C GLU A 206 -3.85 1.01 10.66
N ASP A 207 -2.71 1.45 10.11
CA ASP A 207 -1.63 0.58 9.68
C ASP A 207 -0.86 -0.04 10.86
N SER A 208 -0.64 0.74 11.91
CA SER A 208 0.03 0.26 13.13
C SER A 208 -0.85 -0.74 13.88
N ASP A 209 -2.16 -0.49 13.94
CA ASP A 209 -3.13 -1.36 14.57
C ASP A 209 -3.15 -2.76 13.96
N ILE A 210 -3.29 -2.87 12.63
CA ILE A 210 -3.31 -4.20 12.00
C ILE A 210 -1.98 -4.95 12.23
N MET A 211 -0.85 -4.25 12.28
CA MET A 211 0.44 -4.89 12.55
C MET A 211 0.54 -5.42 13.98
N VAL A 212 0.01 -4.70 14.97
CA VAL A 212 -0.09 -5.18 16.35
C VAL A 212 -0.96 -6.44 16.39
N ARG A 213 -2.15 -6.41 15.78
CA ARG A 213 -3.06 -7.56 15.76
C ARG A 213 -2.50 -8.78 15.04
N LEU A 214 -1.72 -8.60 13.97
CA LEU A 214 -0.99 -9.68 13.31
C LEU A 214 0.05 -10.31 14.24
N LEU A 215 0.78 -9.50 15.02
CA LEU A 215 1.74 -10.01 16.00
C LEU A 215 1.03 -10.74 17.16
N HIS A 216 -0.09 -10.22 17.67
CA HIS A 216 -0.94 -10.90 18.68
C HIS A 216 -1.48 -12.23 18.16
N ALA A 217 -1.80 -12.31 16.87
CA ALA A 217 -2.22 -13.56 16.22
C ALA A 217 -1.05 -14.54 15.95
N GLY A 218 0.17 -14.23 16.41
CA GLY A 218 1.35 -15.09 16.30
C GLY A 218 2.11 -14.99 14.98
N MET A 219 1.74 -14.07 14.07
CA MET A 219 2.52 -13.83 12.86
C MET A 219 3.81 -13.08 13.19
N ARG A 220 4.76 -13.15 12.27
CA ARG A 220 6.06 -12.51 12.42
C ARG A 220 6.25 -11.46 11.32
N ARG A 221 6.85 -10.33 11.65
CA ARG A 221 7.27 -9.35 10.66
C ARG A 221 8.55 -9.79 9.96
N LYS A 222 8.52 -9.81 8.64
CA LYS A 222 9.69 -9.99 7.77
C LYS A 222 10.06 -8.65 7.13
N ASP A 223 11.30 -8.23 7.33
CA ASP A 223 11.76 -6.91 6.86
C ASP A 223 12.02 -6.92 5.35
N GLY A 224 11.27 -6.14 4.59
CA GLY A 224 11.43 -5.93 3.16
C GLY A 224 12.45 -4.85 2.78
N ARG A 225 13.08 -4.18 3.75
CA ARG A 225 14.14 -3.20 3.45
C ARG A 225 15.24 -3.83 2.62
N PHE A 226 15.85 -3.02 1.75
CA PHE A 226 16.84 -3.47 0.76
C PHE A 226 16.30 -4.54 -0.21
N ALA A 227 14.99 -4.51 -0.49
CA ALA A 227 14.35 -5.38 -1.46
C ALA A 227 13.12 -4.71 -2.10
N THR A 228 12.11 -4.36 -1.31
CA THR A 228 10.80 -3.87 -1.78
C THR A 228 10.63 -2.35 -1.67
N GLY A 229 11.72 -1.58 -1.76
CA GLY A 229 11.62 -0.12 -1.63
C GLY A 229 10.74 0.51 -2.70
N VAL A 230 9.83 1.41 -2.28
CA VAL A 230 8.96 2.19 -3.18
C VAL A 230 9.41 3.64 -3.27
N ILE A 231 9.02 4.31 -4.35
CA ILE A 231 9.34 5.71 -4.64
C ILE A 231 8.08 6.52 -4.37
N HIS A 232 8.06 7.24 -3.24
CA HIS A 232 6.89 7.96 -2.77
C HIS A 232 6.94 9.40 -3.27
N LEU A 233 5.94 9.77 -4.04
CA LEU A 233 5.72 11.12 -4.52
C LEU A 233 5.35 12.04 -3.35
N TRP A 234 5.78 13.29 -3.42
CA TRP A 234 5.45 14.26 -2.41
C TRP A 234 3.97 14.66 -2.50
N HIS A 235 3.34 14.82 -1.36
CA HIS A 235 2.01 15.43 -1.20
C HIS A 235 2.00 16.31 0.06
N ASP A 236 1.02 17.20 0.17
CA ASP A 236 0.79 17.97 1.39
C ASP A 236 0.42 17.02 2.55
N ASP A 237 0.67 17.45 3.78
CA ASP A 237 0.31 16.67 4.97
C ASP A 237 -1.23 16.54 5.05
N GLU A 238 -1.69 15.36 5.42
CA GLU A 238 -3.11 15.09 5.70
C GLU A 238 -3.58 15.79 6.97
N ASP A 239 -4.90 15.99 7.09
CA ASP A 239 -5.51 16.47 8.32
C ASP A 239 -5.24 15.50 9.48
N ARG A 240 -4.66 16.02 10.54
CA ARG A 240 -4.27 15.28 11.74
C ARG A 240 -5.20 15.48 12.92
N SER A 241 -6.38 16.04 12.71
CA SER A 241 -7.36 16.34 13.77
C SER A 241 -7.74 15.09 14.59
N SER A 242 -7.86 13.94 13.94
CA SER A 242 -8.20 12.66 14.57
C SER A 242 -6.99 11.90 15.18
N LEU A 243 -5.75 12.41 15.02
CA LEU A 243 -4.55 11.65 15.38
C LEU A 243 -4.49 11.28 16.86
N ALA A 244 -4.89 12.19 17.76
CA ALA A 244 -4.86 11.95 19.21
C ALA A 244 -5.81 10.81 19.63
N ASP A 245 -6.98 10.72 19.00
CA ASP A 245 -7.96 9.66 19.25
C ASP A 245 -7.45 8.32 18.69
N ASN A 246 -6.87 8.34 17.50
CA ASN A 246 -6.27 7.17 16.88
C ASN A 246 -5.04 6.66 17.67
N GLU A 247 -4.28 7.56 18.30
CA GLU A 247 -3.16 7.17 19.20
C GLU A 247 -3.67 6.49 20.47
N ARG A 248 -4.77 6.95 21.06
CA ARG A 248 -5.41 6.29 22.21
C ARG A 248 -5.89 4.88 21.83
N ARG A 249 -6.60 4.73 20.71
CA ARG A 249 -7.05 3.43 20.21
C ARG A 249 -5.86 2.46 19.98
N LEU A 250 -4.76 2.98 19.42
CA LEU A 250 -3.56 2.16 19.24
C LEU A 250 -2.92 1.75 20.58
N ALA A 251 -2.91 2.63 21.58
CA ALA A 251 -2.42 2.27 22.93
C ALA A 251 -3.26 1.13 23.51
N ASP A 252 -4.60 1.25 23.45
CA ASP A 252 -5.52 0.21 23.94
C ASP A 252 -5.29 -1.14 23.27
N ILE A 253 -4.96 -1.17 21.97
CA ILE A 253 -4.69 -2.43 21.26
C ILE A 253 -3.32 -3.01 21.65
N VAL A 254 -2.31 -2.16 21.83
CA VAL A 254 -0.96 -2.59 22.24
C VAL A 254 -0.96 -3.23 23.63
N ASP A 255 -1.81 -2.72 24.53
CA ASP A 255 -1.92 -3.19 25.91
C ASP A 255 -2.93 -4.35 26.07
N SER A 256 -3.51 -4.84 24.98
CA SER A 256 -4.46 -5.95 24.95
C SER A 256 -3.90 -7.18 24.22
N ASP A 257 -4.64 -8.30 24.28
CA ASP A 257 -4.39 -9.50 23.47
C ASP A 257 -5.33 -9.61 22.26
N ARG A 258 -6.02 -8.52 21.91
CA ARG A 258 -7.02 -8.52 20.83
C ARG A 258 -6.34 -8.76 19.49
N ILE A 259 -6.86 -9.73 18.73
CA ILE A 259 -6.38 -10.10 17.39
C ILE A 259 -7.31 -9.65 16.26
N ARG A 260 -8.61 -9.51 16.52
CA ARG A 260 -9.57 -9.11 15.49
C ARG A 260 -9.85 -7.60 15.56
N ALA A 261 -10.09 -7.01 14.39
CA ALA A 261 -10.58 -5.64 14.28
C ALA A 261 -11.92 -5.50 15.06
N GLN A 262 -12.19 -4.31 15.58
CA GLN A 262 -13.47 -4.00 16.21
C GLN A 262 -14.55 -3.84 15.13
N ARG A 263 -14.22 -3.15 14.04
CA ARG A 263 -15.04 -3.03 12.83
C ARG A 263 -14.21 -3.41 11.61
N GLY A 264 -14.08 -4.72 11.38
CA GLY A 264 -13.26 -5.30 10.33
C GLY A 264 -14.02 -5.63 9.04
N MET A 265 -13.45 -6.50 8.22
CA MET A 265 -14.03 -6.98 6.96
C MET A 265 -15.38 -7.67 7.16
N SER A 266 -15.57 -8.39 8.27
CA SER A 266 -16.84 -9.08 8.59
C SER A 266 -18.01 -8.13 8.90
N ALA A 267 -17.73 -6.88 9.24
CA ALA A 267 -18.74 -5.85 9.51
C ALA A 267 -19.10 -5.03 8.25
N ILE A 268 -18.41 -5.27 7.13
CA ILE A 268 -18.67 -4.59 5.86
C ILE A 268 -19.61 -5.46 5.04
N GLU A 269 -20.77 -4.93 4.67
CA GLU A 269 -21.64 -5.60 3.71
C GLU A 269 -20.89 -5.73 2.36
N PRO A 270 -20.85 -6.93 1.76
CA PRO A 270 -20.24 -7.10 0.45
C PRO A 270 -20.86 -6.11 -0.52
N ALA A 271 -20.03 -5.43 -1.29
CA ALA A 271 -20.43 -4.34 -2.19
C ALA A 271 -21.35 -4.75 -3.36
N GLY A 272 -22.17 -5.78 -3.20
CA GLY A 272 -23.25 -6.13 -4.11
C GLY A 272 -24.26 -5.02 -4.37
N ALA A 273 -24.24 -3.94 -3.59
CA ALA A 273 -25.14 -2.80 -3.73
C ALA A 273 -24.46 -1.49 -4.15
N ALA A 274 -23.12 -1.36 -4.09
CA ALA A 274 -22.43 -0.11 -4.32
C ALA A 274 -21.45 -0.08 -5.51
N ILE A 275 -21.18 -1.23 -6.16
CA ILE A 275 -20.33 -1.29 -7.36
C ILE A 275 -21.24 -1.20 -8.60
N LYS A 276 -21.76 -0.05 -8.88
CA LYS A 276 -22.15 0.33 -10.23
C LYS A 276 -21.45 1.63 -10.55
N VAL A 277 -20.31 1.53 -11.25
CA VAL A 277 -19.83 2.62 -12.08
C VAL A 277 -21.05 3.14 -12.84
N ALA A 278 -21.37 4.42 -12.64
CA ALA A 278 -22.34 5.09 -13.47
C ALA A 278 -21.93 4.88 -14.93
N ARG A 279 -22.79 4.20 -15.68
CA ARG A 279 -22.64 4.03 -17.12
C ARG A 279 -22.74 5.35 -17.84
#